data_4ee171b2c34296fc3423867fd801e086
#
_entry.id   4ee171b2c34296fc3423867fd801e086
#
_cell.length_a   1.000
_cell.length_b   1.000
_cell.length_c   1.000
_cell.angle_alpha   90.00
_cell.angle_beta   90.00
_cell.angle_gamma   90.00
#
_symmetry.space_group_name_H-M   'P 1'
#
loop_
_entity.id
_entity.type
_entity.pdbx_description
1 polymer ?
#
loop_
_entity_poly.entity_id
_entity_poly.type
_entity_poly.pdbx_seq_one_letter_code
_entity_poly.pdbx_strand_id
1 'polypeptide(L)'
;MPRRSAADVADSRASAVEAAVALASVEGLEGITIGRLAGELSMSKSGLIGRFGDKEAMQRAVLAAAVERFTDAVWRPAIASEPGLPRLAAIIDAWIGHLRDGVFPGGCFVTTASVEYDARPGPLHDDVAAAVRRWLDVLEAEAGRAREAGDLPADREPADVAF
;
A
#
# COMPACT_ATOMS: atom_id res chain seq x y z
N MET A 1 23.27 -20.72 -23.34
CA MET A 1 22.02 -20.62 -22.54
C MET A 1 21.10 -19.64 -23.26
N PRO A 2 19.82 -19.96 -23.48
CA PRO A 2 18.89 -19.01 -24.12
C PRO A 2 18.76 -17.75 -23.27
N ARG A 3 18.77 -16.60 -23.92
CA ARG A 3 18.57 -15.29 -23.29
C ARG A 3 17.11 -15.21 -22.84
N ARG A 4 16.85 -14.99 -21.54
CA ARG A 4 15.49 -14.80 -21.03
C ARG A 4 14.81 -13.65 -21.77
N SER A 5 13.55 -13.82 -22.15
CA SER A 5 12.79 -12.76 -22.82
C SER A 5 12.51 -11.60 -21.86
N ALA A 6 12.20 -10.41 -22.38
CA ALA A 6 11.79 -9.28 -21.55
C ALA A 6 10.51 -9.60 -20.73
N ALA A 7 9.62 -10.42 -21.27
CA ALA A 7 8.42 -10.91 -20.57
C ALA A 7 8.79 -11.81 -19.39
N ASP A 8 9.70 -12.80 -19.56
CA ASP A 8 10.14 -13.68 -18.47
C ASP A 8 10.81 -12.88 -17.33
N VAL A 9 11.52 -11.81 -17.66
CA VAL A 9 12.15 -10.93 -16.66
C VAL A 9 11.12 -10.11 -15.90
N ALA A 10 10.09 -9.58 -16.59
CA ALA A 10 8.99 -8.82 -15.99
C ALA A 10 8.16 -9.70 -15.05
N ASP A 11 7.76 -10.89 -15.48
CA ASP A 11 7.01 -11.86 -14.67
C ASP A 11 7.79 -12.28 -13.42
N SER A 12 9.10 -12.51 -13.59
CA SER A 12 9.98 -12.85 -12.47
C SER A 12 10.17 -11.68 -11.49
N ARG A 13 10.13 -10.42 -11.97
CA ARG A 13 10.17 -9.24 -11.10
C ARG A 13 8.84 -9.07 -10.34
N ALA A 14 7.70 -9.21 -11.00
CA ALA A 14 6.38 -9.14 -10.39
C ALA A 14 6.24 -10.19 -9.27
N SER A 15 6.59 -11.45 -9.55
CA SER A 15 6.56 -12.53 -8.54
C SER A 15 7.47 -12.23 -7.34
N ALA A 16 8.64 -11.60 -7.58
CA ALA A 16 9.53 -11.21 -6.49
C ALA A 16 8.96 -10.06 -5.65
N VAL A 17 8.26 -9.10 -6.27
CA VAL A 17 7.57 -8.02 -5.57
C VAL A 17 6.44 -8.59 -4.71
N GLU A 18 5.64 -9.52 -5.23
CA GLU A 18 4.55 -10.16 -4.50
C GLU A 18 5.03 -10.89 -3.23
N ALA A 19 6.09 -11.68 -3.36
CA ALA A 19 6.70 -12.34 -2.20
C ALA A 19 7.27 -11.33 -1.20
N ALA A 20 7.88 -10.26 -1.70
CA ALA A 20 8.42 -9.21 -0.86
C ALA A 20 7.33 -8.41 -0.13
N VAL A 21 6.17 -8.16 -0.76
CA VAL A 21 5.00 -7.53 -0.10
C VAL A 21 4.50 -8.40 1.06
N ALA A 22 4.33 -9.71 0.82
CA ALA A 22 3.88 -10.63 1.86
C ALA A 22 4.87 -10.65 3.05
N LEU A 23 6.17 -10.73 2.75
CA LEU A 23 7.23 -10.74 3.76
C LEU A 23 7.28 -9.42 4.54
N ALA A 24 7.22 -8.27 3.84
CA ALA A 24 7.25 -6.95 4.43
C ALA A 24 6.04 -6.67 5.32
N SER A 25 4.89 -7.23 5.00
CA SER A 25 3.69 -7.05 5.83
C SER A 25 3.86 -7.64 7.23
N VAL A 26 4.73 -8.65 7.38
CA VAL A 26 5.01 -9.34 8.65
C VAL A 26 6.27 -8.81 9.33
N GLU A 27 7.36 -8.63 8.56
CA GLU A 27 8.68 -8.27 9.10
C GLU A 27 8.96 -6.75 9.09
N GLY A 28 8.05 -5.96 8.53
CA GLY A 28 8.25 -4.53 8.28
C GLY A 28 8.99 -4.28 6.96
N LEU A 29 8.80 -3.08 6.42
CA LEU A 29 9.41 -2.67 5.15
C LEU A 29 10.93 -2.49 5.28
N GLU A 30 11.42 -2.03 6.43
CA GLU A 30 12.86 -1.93 6.73
C GLU A 30 13.51 -3.30 6.93
N GLY A 31 12.76 -4.27 7.47
CA GLY A 31 13.20 -5.65 7.68
C GLY A 31 13.56 -6.38 6.38
N ILE A 32 12.98 -5.98 5.23
CA ILE A 32 13.30 -6.61 3.96
C ILE A 32 14.66 -6.16 3.48
N THR A 33 15.53 -7.15 3.24
CA THR A 33 16.81 -6.96 2.59
C THR A 33 16.91 -7.82 1.33
N ILE A 34 17.82 -7.46 0.42
CA ILE A 34 18.12 -8.30 -0.76
C ILE A 34 18.49 -9.73 -0.32
N GLY A 35 19.22 -9.88 0.78
CA GLY A 35 19.60 -11.19 1.32
C GLY A 35 18.42 -11.99 1.86
N ARG A 36 17.50 -11.33 2.59
CA ARG A 36 16.30 -11.96 3.14
C ARG A 36 15.37 -12.45 2.03
N LEU A 37 15.11 -11.58 1.03
CA LEU A 37 14.27 -11.93 -0.12
C LEU A 37 14.92 -13.01 -1.01
N ALA A 38 16.25 -12.98 -1.17
CA ALA A 38 16.99 -14.01 -1.91
C ALA A 38 16.82 -15.40 -1.29
N GLY A 39 16.90 -15.46 0.07
CA GLY A 39 16.64 -16.70 0.81
C GLY A 39 15.21 -17.21 0.62
N GLU A 40 14.23 -16.32 0.73
CA GLU A 40 12.80 -16.66 0.56
C GLU A 40 12.49 -17.25 -0.82
N LEU A 41 13.03 -16.62 -1.87
CA LEU A 41 12.79 -17.02 -3.26
C LEU A 41 13.75 -18.08 -3.79
N SER A 42 14.68 -18.58 -2.97
CA SER A 42 15.76 -19.47 -3.43
C SER A 42 16.52 -18.91 -4.65
N MET A 43 16.74 -17.58 -4.64
CA MET A 43 17.42 -16.86 -5.72
C MET A 43 18.81 -16.37 -5.28
N SER A 44 19.68 -16.09 -6.25
CA SER A 44 20.95 -15.42 -5.94
C SER A 44 20.74 -13.94 -5.63
N LYS A 45 21.53 -13.39 -4.70
CA LYS A 45 21.54 -11.94 -4.40
C LYS A 45 21.81 -11.09 -5.64
N SER A 46 22.75 -11.51 -6.50
CA SER A 46 23.04 -10.83 -7.78
C SER A 46 21.85 -10.84 -8.74
N GLY A 47 21.06 -11.92 -8.74
CA GLY A 47 19.84 -12.01 -9.52
C GLY A 47 18.77 -11.00 -9.06
N LEU A 48 18.64 -10.74 -7.76
CA LEU A 48 17.73 -9.73 -7.22
C LEU A 48 18.26 -8.30 -7.42
N ILE A 49 19.56 -8.08 -7.22
CA ILE A 49 20.19 -6.78 -7.52
C ILE A 49 19.95 -6.42 -9.00
N GLY A 50 20.10 -7.37 -9.92
CA GLY A 50 19.81 -7.14 -11.33
C GLY A 50 18.34 -6.76 -11.63
N ARG A 51 17.39 -7.10 -10.73
CA ARG A 51 15.95 -6.76 -10.88
C ARG A 51 15.56 -5.45 -10.23
N PHE A 52 16.16 -5.13 -9.09
CA PHE A 52 15.74 -4.00 -8.27
C PHE A 52 16.77 -2.86 -8.25
N GLY A 53 18.04 -3.17 -8.50
CA GLY A 53 19.16 -2.25 -8.33
C GLY A 53 19.74 -2.35 -6.93
N ASP A 54 19.05 -1.80 -5.93
CA ASP A 54 19.48 -1.79 -4.54
C ASP A 54 18.33 -2.07 -3.56
N LYS A 55 18.61 -1.98 -2.25
CA LYS A 55 17.62 -2.21 -1.18
C LYS A 55 16.49 -1.16 -1.24
N GLU A 56 16.82 0.12 -1.40
CA GLU A 56 15.85 1.20 -1.40
C GLU A 56 14.90 1.08 -2.59
N ALA A 57 15.41 0.86 -3.79
CA ALA A 57 14.60 0.66 -4.99
C ALA A 57 13.68 -0.57 -4.86
N MET A 58 14.14 -1.65 -4.21
CA MET A 58 13.31 -2.81 -3.89
C MET A 58 12.19 -2.43 -2.90
N GLN A 59 12.51 -1.76 -1.81
CA GLN A 59 11.53 -1.33 -0.80
C GLN A 59 10.47 -0.38 -1.39
N ARG A 60 10.87 0.56 -2.23
CA ARG A 60 9.95 1.46 -2.95
C ARG A 60 9.02 0.69 -3.90
N ALA A 61 9.53 -0.32 -4.61
CA ALA A 61 8.70 -1.18 -5.46
C ALA A 61 7.69 -1.99 -4.64
N VAL A 62 8.09 -2.48 -3.47
CA VAL A 62 7.21 -3.20 -2.53
C VAL A 62 6.13 -2.27 -1.98
N LEU A 63 6.49 -1.07 -1.54
CA LEU A 63 5.52 -0.07 -1.06
C LEU A 63 4.50 0.28 -2.15
N ALA A 64 4.96 0.53 -3.38
CA ALA A 64 4.07 0.85 -4.50
C ALA A 64 3.06 -0.28 -4.77
N ALA A 65 3.52 -1.52 -4.81
CA ALA A 65 2.65 -2.69 -5.01
C ALA A 65 1.67 -2.90 -3.84
N ALA A 66 2.12 -2.66 -2.60
CA ALA A 66 1.26 -2.76 -1.42
C ALA A 66 0.17 -1.67 -1.42
N VAL A 67 0.51 -0.43 -1.80
CA VAL A 67 -0.46 0.67 -1.94
C VAL A 67 -1.48 0.37 -3.05
N GLU A 68 -1.04 -0.19 -4.18
CA GLU A 68 -1.96 -0.61 -5.24
C GLU A 68 -2.92 -1.70 -4.75
N ARG A 69 -2.42 -2.75 -4.09
CA ARG A 69 -3.24 -3.81 -3.50
C ARG A 69 -4.23 -3.28 -2.46
N PHE A 70 -3.82 -2.34 -1.61
CA PHE A 70 -4.71 -1.65 -0.68
C PHE A 70 -5.80 -0.88 -1.43
N THR A 71 -5.45 -0.16 -2.47
CA THR A 71 -6.39 0.59 -3.32
C THR A 71 -7.41 -0.35 -3.97
N ASP A 72 -6.96 -1.50 -4.46
CA ASP A 72 -7.82 -2.52 -5.07
C ASP A 72 -8.79 -3.14 -4.07
N ALA A 73 -8.33 -3.37 -2.84
CA ALA A 73 -9.13 -3.99 -1.80
C ALA A 73 -10.11 -3.03 -1.12
N VAL A 74 -9.78 -1.74 -1.02
CA VAL A 74 -10.54 -0.78 -0.21
C VAL A 74 -11.24 0.28 -1.07
N TRP A 75 -10.51 0.95 -1.97
CA TRP A 75 -11.07 2.04 -2.75
C TRP A 75 -11.93 1.58 -3.93
N ARG A 76 -11.43 0.65 -4.74
CA ARG A 76 -12.16 0.22 -5.96
C ARG A 76 -13.54 -0.34 -5.68
N PRO A 77 -13.79 -1.17 -4.67
CA PRO A 77 -15.13 -1.61 -4.33
C PRO A 77 -16.06 -0.45 -3.93
N ALA A 78 -15.53 0.54 -3.21
CA ALA A 78 -16.31 1.66 -2.70
C ALA A 78 -16.76 2.66 -3.79
N ILE A 79 -16.06 2.72 -4.94
CA ILE A 79 -16.41 3.64 -6.05
C ILE A 79 -17.84 3.39 -6.58
N ALA A 80 -18.36 2.17 -6.45
CA ALA A 80 -19.72 1.84 -6.88
C ALA A 80 -20.82 2.53 -6.05
N SER A 81 -20.50 2.99 -4.83
CA SER A 81 -21.42 3.72 -3.98
C SER A 81 -21.53 5.20 -4.39
N GLU A 82 -22.68 5.82 -4.12
CA GLU A 82 -22.85 7.26 -4.33
C GLU A 82 -21.82 8.07 -3.55
N PRO A 83 -21.30 9.17 -4.12
CA PRO A 83 -20.36 10.05 -3.42
C PRO A 83 -20.93 10.59 -2.10
N GLY A 84 -20.03 10.90 -1.14
CA GLY A 84 -20.39 11.40 0.17
C GLY A 84 -20.50 10.29 1.21
N LEU A 85 -21.47 10.39 2.10
CA LEU A 85 -21.63 9.47 3.24
C LEU A 85 -21.76 7.99 2.84
N PRO A 86 -22.52 7.63 1.78
CA PRO A 86 -22.60 6.23 1.33
C PRO A 86 -21.23 5.65 0.92
N ARG A 87 -20.42 6.44 0.20
CA ARG A 87 -19.08 6.01 -0.22
C ARG A 87 -18.11 5.96 0.97
N LEU A 88 -18.18 6.90 1.91
CA LEU A 88 -17.39 6.82 3.16
C LEU A 88 -17.69 5.54 3.91
N ALA A 89 -18.97 5.20 4.09
CA ALA A 89 -19.39 3.95 4.74
C ALA A 89 -18.82 2.73 4.00
N ALA A 90 -18.95 2.70 2.66
CA ALA A 90 -18.42 1.62 1.84
C ALA A 90 -16.88 1.50 1.93
N ILE A 91 -16.14 2.61 2.02
CA ILE A 91 -14.69 2.62 2.25
C ILE A 91 -14.35 1.98 3.59
N ILE A 92 -15.04 2.36 4.67
CA ILE A 92 -14.80 1.81 6.01
C ILE A 92 -15.12 0.32 6.05
N ASP A 93 -16.25 -0.10 5.48
CA ASP A 93 -16.63 -1.51 5.39
C ASP A 93 -15.60 -2.33 4.60
N ALA A 94 -15.13 -1.80 3.46
CA ALA A 94 -14.09 -2.43 2.67
C ALA A 94 -12.76 -2.52 3.43
N TRP A 95 -12.39 -1.49 4.20
CA TRP A 95 -11.18 -1.50 5.02
C TRP A 95 -11.27 -2.53 6.17
N ILE A 96 -12.42 -2.60 6.84
CA ILE A 96 -12.67 -3.64 7.86
C ILE A 96 -12.60 -5.04 7.21
N GLY A 97 -13.19 -5.21 6.03
CA GLY A 97 -13.09 -6.44 5.23
C GLY A 97 -11.64 -6.78 4.89
N HIS A 98 -10.86 -5.81 4.41
CA HIS A 98 -9.44 -5.94 4.12
C HIS A 98 -8.62 -6.48 5.31
N LEU A 99 -8.91 -6.00 6.52
CA LEU A 99 -8.25 -6.48 7.74
C LEU A 99 -8.69 -7.89 8.12
N ARG A 100 -10.00 -8.17 8.07
CA ARG A 100 -10.59 -9.46 8.42
C ARG A 100 -10.16 -10.57 7.47
N ASP A 101 -10.14 -10.28 6.17
CA ASP A 101 -9.90 -11.26 5.12
C ASP A 101 -8.41 -11.48 4.86
N GLY A 102 -7.54 -10.75 5.56
CA GLY A 102 -6.09 -10.97 5.56
C GLY A 102 -5.45 -10.70 4.21
N VAL A 103 -5.83 -9.59 3.53
CA VAL A 103 -5.23 -9.19 2.24
C VAL A 103 -3.70 -9.12 2.31
N PHE A 104 -3.18 -8.73 3.47
CA PHE A 104 -1.76 -8.88 3.83
C PHE A 104 -1.63 -9.79 5.05
N PRO A 105 -0.68 -10.72 5.08
CA PRO A 105 -0.47 -11.63 6.21
C PRO A 105 -0.23 -10.93 7.55
N GLY A 106 0.41 -9.75 7.55
CA GLY A 106 0.75 -8.97 8.74
C GLY A 106 -0.25 -7.87 9.11
N GLY A 107 -1.44 -7.81 8.49
CA GLY A 107 -2.43 -6.75 8.69
C GLY A 107 -2.29 -5.61 7.67
N CYS A 108 -2.80 -4.41 7.97
CA CYS A 108 -2.77 -3.31 7.00
C CYS A 108 -1.35 -2.80 6.77
N PHE A 109 -0.82 -3.05 5.58
CA PHE A 109 0.53 -2.65 5.19
C PHE A 109 0.75 -1.14 5.30
N VAL A 110 -0.22 -0.34 4.83
CA VAL A 110 -0.11 1.14 4.86
C VAL A 110 -0.01 1.65 6.29
N THR A 111 -0.82 1.12 7.21
CA THR A 111 -0.77 1.49 8.64
C THR A 111 0.57 1.09 9.26
N THR A 112 1.04 -0.14 9.02
CA THR A 112 2.33 -0.61 9.56
C THR A 112 3.48 0.24 9.04
N ALA A 113 3.53 0.51 7.73
CA ALA A 113 4.55 1.34 7.13
C ALA A 113 4.52 2.79 7.65
N SER A 114 3.34 3.37 7.88
CA SER A 114 3.23 4.72 8.43
C SER A 114 3.86 4.85 9.81
N VAL A 115 3.62 3.88 10.70
CA VAL A 115 4.22 3.84 12.04
C VAL A 115 5.73 3.57 11.98
N GLU A 116 6.17 2.65 11.10
CA GLU A 116 7.58 2.28 10.95
C GLU A 116 8.44 3.44 10.45
N TYR A 117 7.89 4.29 9.58
CA TYR A 117 8.61 5.39 8.93
C TYR A 117 8.32 6.78 9.52
N ASP A 118 7.49 6.90 10.55
CA ASP A 118 7.13 8.19 11.17
C ASP A 118 8.35 9.04 11.56
N ALA A 119 9.35 8.42 12.18
CA ALA A 119 10.57 9.09 12.66
C ALA A 119 11.82 8.82 11.80
N ARG A 120 11.69 8.29 10.58
CA ARG A 120 12.81 7.90 9.72
C ARG A 120 12.88 8.76 8.46
N PRO A 121 13.61 9.87 8.45
CA PRO A 121 13.67 10.75 7.28
C PRO A 121 14.34 10.05 6.08
N GLY A 122 13.91 10.40 4.89
CA GLY A 122 14.48 9.89 3.64
C GLY A 122 13.45 9.64 2.55
N PRO A 123 13.88 9.21 1.35
CA PRO A 123 12.97 9.05 0.21
C PRO A 123 11.81 8.08 0.47
N LEU A 124 12.04 7.01 1.22
CA LEU A 124 11.02 6.03 1.54
C LEU A 124 9.99 6.57 2.55
N HIS A 125 10.43 7.38 3.53
CA HIS A 125 9.53 8.16 4.40
C HIS A 125 8.61 9.06 3.56
N ASP A 126 9.17 9.78 2.59
CA ASP A 126 8.40 10.69 1.76
C ASP A 126 7.36 9.96 0.91
N ASP A 127 7.71 8.79 0.38
CA ASP A 127 6.78 7.92 -0.35
C ASP A 127 5.66 7.39 0.55
N VAL A 128 5.98 6.95 1.77
CA VAL A 128 4.99 6.50 2.77
C VAL A 128 4.06 7.65 3.17
N ALA A 129 4.63 8.80 3.52
CA ALA A 129 3.86 9.99 3.86
C ALA A 129 2.95 10.46 2.71
N ALA A 130 3.41 10.38 1.46
CA ALA A 130 2.60 10.69 0.30
C ALA A 130 1.45 9.68 0.10
N ALA A 131 1.66 8.39 0.41
CA ALA A 131 0.59 7.39 0.34
C ALA A 131 -0.49 7.64 1.41
N VAL A 132 -0.08 7.95 2.65
CA VAL A 132 -1.00 8.29 3.74
C VAL A 132 -1.78 9.57 3.43
N ARG A 133 -1.11 10.64 2.96
CA ARG A 133 -1.79 11.88 2.56
C ARG A 133 -2.85 11.64 1.49
N ARG A 134 -2.51 10.91 0.41
CA ARG A 134 -3.51 10.56 -0.63
C ARG A 134 -4.71 9.81 -0.07
N TRP A 135 -4.50 8.94 0.91
CA TRP A 135 -5.59 8.24 1.58
C TRP A 135 -6.48 9.21 2.37
N LEU A 136 -5.90 10.10 3.17
CA LEU A 136 -6.62 11.13 3.92
C LEU A 136 -7.36 12.11 3.00
N ASP A 137 -6.73 12.55 1.91
CA ASP A 137 -7.34 13.43 0.89
C ASP A 137 -8.62 12.81 0.30
N VAL A 138 -8.63 11.49 0.07
CA VAL A 138 -9.81 10.76 -0.42
C VAL A 138 -10.93 10.79 0.62
N LEU A 139 -10.63 10.50 1.88
CA LEU A 139 -11.63 10.51 2.96
C LEU A 139 -12.18 11.92 3.19
N GLU A 140 -11.31 12.93 3.22
CA GLU A 140 -11.69 14.34 3.35
C GLU A 140 -12.61 14.79 2.21
N ALA A 141 -12.28 14.42 0.97
CA ALA A 141 -13.12 14.75 -0.18
C ALA A 141 -14.52 14.14 -0.09
N GLU A 142 -14.65 12.88 0.35
CA GLU A 142 -15.96 12.25 0.53
C GLU A 142 -16.72 12.83 1.74
N ALA A 143 -16.02 13.19 2.83
CA ALA A 143 -16.62 13.90 3.97
C ALA A 143 -17.14 15.29 3.56
N GLY A 144 -16.39 16.02 2.70
CA GLY A 144 -16.83 17.28 2.13
C GLY A 144 -18.13 17.15 1.34
N ARG A 145 -18.24 16.15 0.48
CA ARG A 145 -19.45 15.84 -0.28
C ARG A 145 -20.63 15.48 0.63
N ALA A 146 -20.38 14.70 1.68
CA ALA A 146 -21.41 14.34 2.66
C ALA A 146 -21.92 15.59 3.41
N ARG A 147 -21.04 16.54 3.75
CA ARG A 147 -21.43 17.81 4.38
C ARG A 147 -22.23 18.69 3.42
N GLU A 148 -21.82 18.80 2.17
CA GLU A 148 -22.56 19.55 1.13
C GLU A 148 -23.97 18.98 0.87
N ALA A 149 -24.11 17.65 0.96
CA ALA A 149 -25.39 16.96 0.85
C ALA A 149 -26.29 17.11 2.10
N GLY A 150 -25.73 17.59 3.22
CA GLY A 150 -26.45 17.70 4.51
C GLY A 150 -26.46 16.41 5.34
N ASP A 151 -25.67 15.40 4.95
CA ASP A 151 -25.54 14.12 5.66
C ASP A 151 -24.59 14.23 6.87
N LEU A 152 -23.76 15.28 6.91
CA LEU A 152 -22.91 15.63 8.05
C LEU A 152 -23.26 17.01 8.57
N PRO A 153 -23.11 17.25 9.90
CA PRO A 153 -23.32 18.56 10.49
C PRO A 153 -22.45 19.63 9.85
N ALA A 154 -22.99 20.84 9.63
CA ALA A 154 -22.29 21.93 8.98
C ALA A 154 -21.07 22.44 9.75
N ASP A 155 -21.01 22.22 11.07
CA ASP A 155 -19.92 22.56 11.96
C ASP A 155 -18.81 21.51 12.03
N ARG A 156 -18.95 20.38 11.33
CA ARG A 156 -17.90 19.37 11.20
C ARG A 156 -17.00 19.67 10.01
N GLU A 157 -15.73 19.88 10.29
CA GLU A 157 -14.74 20.01 9.23
C GLU A 157 -14.45 18.65 8.58
N PRO A 158 -14.43 18.55 7.24
CA PRO A 158 -14.14 17.30 6.54
C PRO A 158 -12.83 16.62 6.97
N ALA A 159 -11.80 17.41 7.25
CA ALA A 159 -10.52 16.93 7.75
C ALA A 159 -10.63 16.20 9.10
N ASP A 160 -11.51 16.68 10.01
CA ASP A 160 -11.75 16.05 11.32
C ASP A 160 -12.52 14.72 11.20
N VAL A 161 -13.23 14.52 10.10
CA VAL A 161 -13.93 13.27 9.79
C VAL A 161 -12.99 12.25 9.16
N ALA A 162 -11.99 12.74 8.38
CA ALA A 162 -11.02 11.90 7.68
C ALA A 162 -9.93 11.33 8.61
N PHE A 163 -9.63 12.03 9.72
CA PHE A 163 -8.57 11.67 10.68
C PHE A 163 -9.15 10.89 11.85
#